data_e5a958592b40c4497b76a476d9e554b0
#
_entry.id   e5a958592b40c4497b76a476d9e554b0
#
_cell.length_a   1.000
_cell.length_b   1.000
_cell.length_c   1.000
_cell.angle_alpha   90.00
_cell.angle_beta   90.00
_cell.angle_gamma   90.00
#
_symmetry.space_group_name_H-M   'P 1'
#
loop_
_entity.id
_entity.type
_entity.pdbx_description
1 polymer ?
#
loop_
_entity_poly.entity_id
_entity_poly.type
_entity_poly.pdbx_seq_one_letter_code
_entity_poly.pdbx_strand_id
1 'polypeptide(L)'
;MSESNIPESVSYSDSHEWIQVESDIATIGITDFAQSELGNIVFVELPEIGEYAKRGETFGTVEAVKTVEDLIAPISGEVLEANETLEEDAKQINEDPYGAGWMIKIRIEDEEQIEELLSSSEYADIINE
;
A
#
# COMPACT_ATOMS: atom_id res chain seq x y z
N MET A 1 25.01 -1.19 0.37
CA MET A 1 23.74 -0.53 0.60
C MET A 1 22.71 -1.05 -0.38
N SER A 2 21.63 -1.53 0.13
CA SER A 2 20.56 -1.99 -0.74
C SER A 2 19.63 -0.83 -1.08
N GLU A 3 19.15 -0.84 -2.31
CA GLU A 3 18.21 0.16 -2.76
C GLU A 3 16.84 -0.46 -2.87
N SER A 4 15.83 0.28 -2.45
CA SER A 4 14.47 -0.18 -2.56
C SER A 4 14.06 -0.25 -4.03
N ASN A 5 13.20 -1.21 -4.34
CA ASN A 5 12.60 -1.31 -5.66
C ASN A 5 11.47 -0.29 -5.75
N ILE A 6 11.52 0.57 -6.77
CA ILE A 6 10.55 1.64 -6.95
C ILE A 6 10.02 1.59 -8.39
N PRO A 7 9.08 0.68 -8.68
CA PRO A 7 8.57 0.53 -10.05
C PRO A 7 7.97 1.84 -10.58
N GLU A 8 8.19 2.10 -11.86
CA GLU A 8 7.64 3.27 -12.53
C GLU A 8 6.19 3.07 -12.96
N SER A 9 5.70 1.84 -12.87
CA SER A 9 4.37 1.51 -13.35
C SER A 9 3.26 1.83 -12.35
N VAL A 10 3.62 2.27 -11.14
CA VAL A 10 2.64 2.60 -10.11
C VAL A 10 2.92 3.99 -9.56
N SER A 11 1.96 4.53 -8.81
CA SER A 11 2.11 5.81 -8.13
C SER A 11 2.34 5.56 -6.65
N TYR A 12 2.68 6.62 -5.92
CA TYR A 12 3.10 6.48 -4.53
C TYR A 12 2.49 7.56 -3.64
N SER A 13 2.41 7.26 -2.35
CA SER A 13 2.03 8.25 -1.35
C SER A 13 3.22 8.52 -0.45
N ASP A 14 3.16 9.64 0.28
CA ASP A 14 4.25 9.99 1.21
C ASP A 14 4.20 9.16 2.48
N SER A 15 3.14 8.38 2.68
CA SER A 15 3.06 7.44 3.81
C SER A 15 3.47 6.03 3.40
N HIS A 16 4.10 5.91 2.20
CA HIS A 16 4.76 4.68 1.75
C HIS A 16 3.81 3.59 1.28
N GLU A 17 2.70 4.00 0.66
CA GLU A 17 1.84 3.05 -0.06
C GLU A 17 2.07 3.24 -1.56
N TRP A 18 1.85 2.16 -2.32
CA TRP A 18 1.86 2.24 -3.78
C TRP A 18 0.44 2.05 -4.27
N ILE A 19 0.15 2.64 -5.43
CA ILE A 19 -1.19 2.62 -6.02
C ILE A 19 -1.07 2.27 -7.50
N GLN A 20 -1.74 1.20 -7.92
CA GLN A 20 -1.80 0.81 -9.32
C GLN A 20 -3.23 1.01 -9.82
N VAL A 21 -3.38 1.86 -10.83
CA VAL A 21 -4.70 2.22 -11.33
C VAL A 21 -5.01 1.46 -12.60
N GLU A 22 -6.19 0.83 -12.64
CA GLU A 22 -6.73 0.16 -13.81
C GLU A 22 -8.19 0.58 -13.94
N SER A 23 -8.51 1.38 -14.97
CA SER A 23 -9.85 1.95 -15.14
C SER A 23 -10.22 2.75 -13.89
N ASP A 24 -11.30 2.41 -13.21
CA ASP A 24 -11.73 3.11 -12.01
C ASP A 24 -11.38 2.36 -10.72
N ILE A 25 -10.47 1.39 -10.82
CA ILE A 25 -10.06 0.57 -9.68
C ILE A 25 -8.60 0.83 -9.35
N ALA A 26 -8.31 1.00 -8.07
CA ALA A 26 -6.94 1.16 -7.59
C ALA A 26 -6.57 -0.01 -6.69
N THR A 27 -5.43 -0.64 -6.98
CA THR A 27 -4.85 -1.66 -6.11
C THR A 27 -3.80 -0.99 -5.25
N ILE A 28 -3.81 -1.26 -3.96
CA ILE A 28 -2.97 -0.56 -2.98
C ILE A 28 -2.20 -1.57 -2.14
N GLY A 29 -0.95 -1.25 -1.87
CA GLY A 29 -0.12 -2.01 -0.95
C GLY A 29 0.94 -1.10 -0.38
N ILE A 30 1.88 -1.67 0.39
CA ILE A 30 3.00 -0.87 0.90
C ILE A 30 4.24 -1.10 0.04
N THR A 31 5.12 -0.12 0.03
CA THR A 31 6.28 -0.14 -0.85
C THR A 31 7.37 -1.08 -0.32
N ASP A 32 8.32 -1.38 -1.19
CA ASP A 32 9.49 -2.17 -0.80
C ASP A 32 10.25 -1.47 0.33
N PHE A 33 10.37 -0.16 0.26
CA PHE A 33 11.01 0.62 1.32
C PHE A 33 10.29 0.40 2.66
N ALA A 34 8.94 0.50 2.64
CA ALA A 34 8.16 0.35 3.86
C ALA A 34 8.35 -1.02 4.49
N GLN A 35 8.28 -2.09 3.67
CA GLN A 35 8.43 -3.42 4.25
C GLN A 35 9.84 -3.65 4.79
N SER A 36 10.85 -3.05 4.15
CA SER A 36 12.22 -3.22 4.65
C SER A 36 12.42 -2.51 5.99
N GLU A 37 11.75 -1.38 6.18
CA GLU A 37 11.82 -0.66 7.45
C GLU A 37 11.08 -1.41 8.56
N LEU A 38 9.98 -2.08 8.21
CA LEU A 38 9.22 -2.84 9.20
C LEU A 38 9.91 -4.14 9.60
N GLY A 39 10.63 -4.75 8.68
CA GLY A 39 11.22 -6.07 8.91
C GLY A 39 10.19 -7.17 8.72
N ASN A 40 10.36 -8.29 9.38
CA ASN A 40 9.51 -9.46 9.19
C ASN A 40 8.07 -9.17 9.61
N ILE A 41 7.16 -9.24 8.63
CA ILE A 41 5.74 -8.99 8.87
C ILE A 41 5.06 -10.30 9.24
N VAL A 42 4.31 -10.27 10.33
CA VAL A 42 3.69 -11.48 10.87
C VAL A 42 2.18 -11.46 10.81
N PHE A 43 1.57 -10.28 10.65
CA PHE A 43 0.11 -10.18 10.62
C PHE A 43 -0.30 -8.88 9.96
N VAL A 44 -1.43 -8.91 9.26
CA VAL A 44 -2.00 -7.70 8.67
C VAL A 44 -3.51 -7.75 8.92
N GLU A 45 -4.06 -6.59 9.28
CA GLU A 45 -5.50 -6.46 9.44
C GLU A 45 -6.01 -5.55 8.33
N LEU A 46 -6.92 -6.08 7.50
CA LEU A 46 -7.44 -5.38 6.34
C LEU A 46 -8.92 -5.08 6.53
N PRO A 47 -9.45 -4.07 5.83
CA PRO A 47 -10.87 -3.76 5.92
C PRO A 47 -11.71 -4.82 5.22
N GLU A 48 -13.00 -4.81 5.49
CA GLU A 48 -13.93 -5.71 4.84
C GLU A 48 -14.45 -5.09 3.54
N ILE A 49 -14.85 -5.96 2.63
CA ILE A 49 -15.44 -5.51 1.37
C ILE A 49 -16.68 -4.68 1.70
N GLY A 50 -16.81 -3.53 1.05
CA GLY A 50 -17.93 -2.62 1.28
C GLY A 50 -17.62 -1.50 2.24
N GLU A 51 -16.51 -1.59 2.98
CA GLU A 51 -16.12 -0.49 3.85
C GLU A 51 -15.58 0.66 3.01
N TYR A 52 -15.60 1.84 3.56
CA TYR A 52 -15.13 3.04 2.87
C TYR A 52 -13.74 3.42 3.39
N ALA A 53 -12.79 3.54 2.47
CA ALA A 53 -11.45 4.03 2.80
C ALA A 53 -11.41 5.52 2.51
N LYS A 54 -11.00 6.31 3.49
CA LYS A 54 -10.93 7.76 3.32
C LYS A 54 -9.47 8.21 3.31
N ARG A 55 -9.11 9.01 2.31
CA ARG A 55 -7.74 9.48 2.16
C ARG A 55 -7.25 10.13 3.45
N GLY A 56 -6.07 9.72 3.88
CA GLY A 56 -5.44 10.25 5.08
C GLY A 56 -5.82 9.53 6.36
N GLU A 57 -6.78 8.59 6.29
CA GLU A 57 -7.20 7.85 7.47
C GLU A 57 -6.72 6.40 7.40
N THR A 58 -6.64 5.78 8.55
CA THR A 58 -6.18 4.39 8.66
C THR A 58 -7.22 3.46 8.04
N PHE A 59 -6.77 2.57 7.13
CA PHE A 59 -7.67 1.55 6.59
C PHE A 59 -7.36 0.16 7.14
N GLY A 60 -6.23 0.01 7.81
CA GLY A 60 -5.85 -1.28 8.38
C GLY A 60 -4.55 -1.13 9.13
N THR A 61 -3.99 -2.26 9.57
CA THR A 61 -2.71 -2.25 10.28
C THR A 61 -1.84 -3.37 9.77
N VAL A 62 -0.53 -3.19 9.93
CA VAL A 62 0.45 -4.22 9.62
C VAL A 62 1.30 -4.42 10.87
N GLU A 63 1.45 -5.68 11.26
CA GLU A 63 2.22 -6.02 12.44
C GLU A 63 3.48 -6.77 12.03
N ALA A 64 4.63 -6.22 12.43
CA ALA A 64 5.92 -6.87 12.25
C ALA A 64 6.40 -7.37 13.61
N VAL A 65 7.48 -8.14 13.60
CA VAL A 65 8.03 -8.67 14.84
C VAL A 65 8.35 -7.54 15.82
N LYS A 66 8.87 -6.44 15.30
CA LYS A 66 9.39 -5.36 16.16
C LYS A 66 8.42 -4.18 16.32
N THR A 67 7.36 -4.08 15.51
CA THR A 67 6.51 -2.88 15.54
C THR A 67 5.17 -3.14 14.88
N VAL A 68 4.21 -2.25 15.17
CA VAL A 68 2.90 -2.23 14.52
C VAL A 68 2.71 -0.86 13.90
N GLU A 69 2.26 -0.82 12.65
CA GLU A 69 2.05 0.43 11.93
C GLU A 69 0.66 0.51 11.34
N ASP A 70 0.12 1.71 11.31
CA ASP A 70 -1.15 1.96 10.64
C ASP A 70 -0.95 2.04 9.14
N LEU A 71 -1.92 1.53 8.39
CA LEU A 71 -1.94 1.64 6.94
C LEU A 71 -2.86 2.81 6.60
N ILE A 72 -2.30 3.82 5.91
CA ILE A 72 -3.01 5.06 5.63
C ILE A 72 -3.53 5.02 4.20
N ALA A 73 -4.80 5.33 4.02
CA ALA A 73 -5.40 5.33 2.69
C ALA A 73 -4.84 6.49 1.87
N PRO A 74 -4.24 6.21 0.71
CA PRO A 74 -3.70 7.28 -0.13
C PRO A 74 -4.74 7.98 -0.97
N ILE A 75 -5.87 7.33 -1.18
CA ILE A 75 -7.01 7.88 -1.93
C ILE A 75 -8.28 7.35 -1.28
N SER A 76 -9.41 7.96 -1.64
CA SER A 76 -10.70 7.56 -1.06
C SER A 76 -11.47 6.66 -2.01
N GLY A 77 -12.25 5.75 -1.45
CA GLY A 77 -13.13 4.89 -2.24
C GLY A 77 -13.65 3.71 -1.45
N GLU A 78 -14.57 2.99 -2.08
CA GLU A 78 -15.16 1.80 -1.49
C GLU A 78 -14.22 0.61 -1.69
N VAL A 79 -14.04 -0.18 -0.64
CA VAL A 79 -13.21 -1.39 -0.71
C VAL A 79 -13.95 -2.45 -1.49
N LEU A 80 -13.37 -2.86 -2.62
CA LEU A 80 -13.96 -3.87 -3.50
C LEU A 80 -13.40 -5.26 -3.23
N GLU A 81 -12.13 -5.32 -2.84
CA GLU A 81 -11.46 -6.58 -2.54
C GLU A 81 -10.40 -6.35 -1.47
N ALA A 82 -10.18 -7.37 -0.67
CA ALA A 82 -9.06 -7.42 0.28
C ALA A 82 -8.33 -8.73 0.01
N ASN A 83 -7.00 -8.68 0.12
CA ASN A 83 -6.17 -9.85 -0.18
C ASN A 83 -6.14 -10.80 1.01
N GLU A 84 -7.08 -11.72 1.04
CA GLU A 84 -7.23 -12.64 2.17
C GLU A 84 -6.04 -13.58 2.32
N THR A 85 -5.26 -13.77 1.26
CA THR A 85 -4.07 -14.60 1.33
C THR A 85 -3.10 -14.08 2.39
N LEU A 86 -3.08 -12.76 2.58
CA LEU A 86 -2.17 -12.14 3.54
C LEU A 86 -2.53 -12.49 4.99
N GLU A 87 -3.78 -12.87 5.24
CA GLU A 87 -4.17 -13.28 6.60
C GLU A 87 -3.52 -14.59 6.99
N GLU A 88 -3.25 -15.43 6.00
CA GLU A 88 -2.60 -16.72 6.25
C GLU A 88 -1.09 -16.66 6.02
N ASP A 89 -0.64 -15.72 5.18
CA ASP A 89 0.76 -15.66 4.79
C ASP A 89 1.18 -14.20 4.61
N ALA A 90 1.29 -13.50 5.73
CA ALA A 90 1.60 -12.06 5.72
C ALA A 90 3.00 -11.77 5.18
N LYS A 91 3.88 -12.76 5.17
CA LYS A 91 5.24 -12.53 4.70
C LYS A 91 5.31 -12.27 3.18
N GLN A 92 4.23 -12.52 2.45
CA GLN A 92 4.18 -12.14 1.04
C GLN A 92 4.41 -10.65 0.86
N ILE A 93 4.06 -9.85 1.87
CA ILE A 93 4.32 -8.42 1.81
C ILE A 93 5.83 -8.17 1.77
N ASN A 94 6.61 -8.93 2.52
CA ASN A 94 8.06 -8.81 2.48
C ASN A 94 8.64 -9.35 1.18
N GLU A 95 8.10 -10.46 0.68
CA GLU A 95 8.69 -11.16 -0.45
C GLU A 95 8.33 -10.55 -1.79
N ASP A 96 7.11 -9.99 -1.89
CA ASP A 96 6.62 -9.50 -3.17
C ASP A 96 5.65 -8.34 -2.94
N PRO A 97 6.15 -7.21 -2.43
CA PRO A 97 5.25 -6.12 -2.02
C PRO A 97 4.41 -5.53 -3.16
N TYR A 98 4.91 -5.59 -4.40
CA TYR A 98 4.19 -5.02 -5.53
C TYR A 98 3.35 -6.06 -6.28
N GLY A 99 3.43 -7.31 -5.90
CA GLY A 99 2.67 -8.39 -6.53
C GLY A 99 1.80 -9.09 -5.53
N ALA A 100 2.20 -10.29 -5.09
CA ALA A 100 1.39 -11.10 -4.18
C ALA A 100 1.07 -10.39 -2.87
N GLY A 101 1.84 -9.37 -2.51
CA GLY A 101 1.64 -8.61 -1.28
C GLY A 101 0.65 -7.45 -1.38
N TRP A 102 -0.11 -7.35 -2.47
CA TRP A 102 -1.13 -6.30 -2.56
C TRP A 102 -2.15 -6.47 -1.43
N MET A 103 -2.72 -5.36 -0.98
CA MET A 103 -3.57 -5.38 0.21
C MET A 103 -5.04 -5.21 -0.09
N ILE A 104 -5.43 -4.14 -0.76
CA ILE A 104 -6.84 -3.89 -1.06
C ILE A 104 -6.99 -3.33 -2.47
N LYS A 105 -8.22 -3.46 -3.00
CA LYS A 105 -8.62 -2.77 -4.22
C LYS A 105 -9.82 -1.91 -3.89
N ILE A 106 -9.79 -0.66 -4.34
CA ILE A 106 -10.89 0.27 -4.08
C ILE A 106 -11.39 0.85 -5.39
N ARG A 107 -12.64 1.32 -5.37
CA ARG A 107 -13.20 2.04 -6.50
C ARG A 107 -12.78 3.49 -6.37
N ILE A 108 -12.11 4.01 -7.38
CA ILE A 108 -11.64 5.39 -7.36
C ILE A 108 -12.86 6.33 -7.37
N GLU A 109 -12.91 7.20 -6.39
CA GLU A 109 -14.04 8.11 -6.22
C GLU A 109 -13.73 9.49 -6.77
N ASP A 110 -12.48 9.91 -6.65
CA ASP A 110 -12.06 11.25 -7.02
C ASP A 110 -10.72 11.16 -7.76
N GLU A 111 -10.77 11.33 -9.06
CA GLU A 111 -9.57 11.20 -9.88
C GLU A 111 -8.53 12.27 -9.59
N GLU A 112 -8.95 13.38 -8.99
CA GLU A 112 -7.97 14.41 -8.61
C GLU A 112 -7.02 13.89 -7.54
N GLN A 113 -7.48 12.98 -6.70
CA GLN A 113 -6.60 12.38 -5.69
C GLN A 113 -5.51 11.56 -6.34
N ILE A 114 -5.81 10.93 -7.47
CA ILE A 114 -4.81 10.16 -8.22
C ILE A 114 -3.73 11.11 -8.75
N GLU A 115 -4.15 12.28 -9.24
CA GLU A 115 -3.20 13.24 -9.81
C GLU A 115 -2.27 13.83 -8.77
N GLU A 116 -2.67 13.78 -7.50
CA GLU A 116 -1.85 14.30 -6.40
C GLU A 116 -0.83 13.28 -5.90
N LEU A 117 -0.90 12.04 -6.38
CA LEU A 117 0.05 11.01 -5.96
C LEU A 117 1.42 11.28 -6.56
N LEU A 118 2.42 10.65 -5.95
CA LEU A 118 3.81 10.86 -6.35
C LEU A 118 4.20 9.90 -7.46
N SER A 119 5.05 10.37 -8.36
CA SER A 119 5.70 9.50 -9.33
C SER A 119 6.81 8.72 -8.64
N SER A 120 7.37 7.74 -9.35
CA SER A 120 8.47 6.96 -8.80
C SER A 120 9.67 7.85 -8.47
N SER A 121 9.98 8.83 -9.32
CA SER A 121 11.13 9.69 -9.05
C SER A 121 10.85 10.65 -7.89
N GLU A 122 9.62 11.12 -7.75
CA GLU A 122 9.26 11.96 -6.62
C GLU A 122 9.33 11.18 -5.31
N TYR A 123 8.86 9.94 -5.34
CA TYR A 123 8.90 9.09 -4.16
C TYR A 123 10.34 8.74 -3.80
N ALA A 124 11.18 8.47 -4.82
CA ALA A 124 12.58 8.18 -4.58
C ALA A 124 13.27 9.33 -3.85
N ASP A 125 12.89 10.57 -4.17
CA ASP A 125 13.44 11.73 -3.49
C ASP A 125 13.04 11.75 -2.01
N ILE A 126 11.83 11.31 -1.69
CA ILE A 126 11.36 11.29 -0.31
C ILE A 126 12.13 10.29 0.53
N ILE A 127 12.37 9.10 -0.02
CA ILE A 127 13.07 8.05 0.70
C ILE A 127 14.56 8.06 0.42
N ASN A 128 15.02 9.10 -0.22
CA ASN A 128 16.42 9.20 -0.63
C ASN A 128 17.34 9.03 0.56
N GLU A 129 18.24 8.13 0.39
CA GLU A 129 19.26 7.85 1.39
C GLU A 129 20.60 8.35 0.93
#